data_03f0b40965eeb1fa674a0e7eba5f772b
#
_entry.id   03f0b40965eeb1fa674a0e7eba5f772b
#
_cell.length_a   1.000
_cell.length_b   1.000
_cell.length_c   1.000
_cell.angle_alpha   90.00
_cell.angle_beta   90.00
_cell.angle_gamma   90.00
#
_symmetry.space_group_name_H-M   'P 1'
#
loop_
_entity.id
_entity.type
_entity.pdbx_description
1 polymer ?
#
loop_
_entity_poly.entity_id
_entity_poly.type
_entity_poly.pdbx_seq_one_letter_code
_entity_poly.pdbx_strand_id
1 'polypeptide(L)'
;MTRRSNIAVWMSAAALAAVACGTSAGQPNSTGPANTTGPGYPYTAPPQAQAVPSQPLRRDQVSVVLATLKEAETHGFRAGEFYPANLEAEVYAADPTFHAQGDALLRTMIIRYARAQHGLRITNWPKNWAMKPAPYDAENDFNLAVQQDRVAQWIDSLPPPFDRYRLLRTALARYKAIVAAGGWPTIDGGPELKPGAAGPRVAALRQRLMVEEPTLNLDTTSDQFDDTLTDAVKYYQRRNGFDTTGKVDTLTLESLNVAAQSRVLQIVANMERWRWEPRLWPASRIEVNIAAAEMTLFEENALSLEMRAAPGRPDDQTPLLTSQIDSIVLNPPWNVPSTIAEKEYYPKEAAHPGYLAAHGFRFIDTPDGGRRLQQKSGAKSALGQIKFDFPNPFAVYLHDTPSHKAFGQDARDVSHGCVRLERPFDLADKLFTGDETWTPDRIQDAVQDGKTQRVQLERPMPVFLMYWTVYPDVKGRMDFRNDIYDWDSQLLGLIAASR
;
A
#
# COMPACT_ATOMS: atom_id res chain seq x y z
N MET A 1 -5.13 -0.72 -31.18
CA MET A 1 -6.01 -1.65 -30.44
C MET A 1 -6.27 -1.00 -29.10
N THR A 2 -7.40 -0.35 -28.98
CA THR A 2 -7.83 0.48 -27.86
C THR A 2 -8.34 -0.41 -26.73
N ARG A 3 -7.63 -0.48 -25.62
CA ARG A 3 -8.17 -1.05 -24.37
C ARG A 3 -9.14 -0.04 -23.76
N ARG A 4 -10.40 -0.41 -23.70
CA ARG A 4 -11.41 0.31 -22.95
C ARG A 4 -11.19 0.02 -21.45
N SER A 5 -10.86 1.06 -20.70
CA SER A 5 -10.92 1.04 -19.24
C SER A 5 -12.39 1.07 -18.84
N ASN A 6 -12.90 -0.03 -18.35
CA ASN A 6 -14.22 -0.07 -17.73
C ASN A 6 -14.12 0.44 -16.29
N ILE A 7 -14.34 1.72 -16.08
CA ILE A 7 -14.72 2.23 -14.77
C ILE A 7 -16.22 1.99 -14.62
N ALA A 8 -16.59 0.87 -14.03
CA ALA A 8 -17.96 0.55 -13.73
C ALA A 8 -18.41 1.35 -12.50
N VAL A 9 -19.45 2.14 -12.71
CA VAL A 9 -20.25 2.76 -11.64
C VAL A 9 -20.94 1.65 -10.87
N TRP A 10 -20.60 1.49 -9.59
CA TRP A 10 -21.24 0.51 -8.69
C TRP A 10 -22.53 1.09 -8.08
N MET A 11 -23.63 0.72 -8.66
CA MET A 11 -24.92 0.54 -7.96
C MET A 11 -25.51 -0.78 -8.47
N SER A 12 -25.62 -1.79 -7.59
CA SER A 12 -26.77 -2.69 -7.50
C SER A 12 -26.48 -3.97 -6.73
N ALA A 13 -27.24 -4.13 -5.68
CA ALA A 13 -27.98 -5.28 -5.20
C ALA A 13 -27.41 -6.72 -5.33
N ALA A 14 -27.35 -7.35 -4.17
CA ALA A 14 -27.09 -8.76 -3.93
C ALA A 14 -28.14 -9.69 -4.55
N ALA A 15 -27.67 -10.83 -5.06
CA ALA A 15 -28.47 -12.05 -5.13
C ALA A 15 -27.55 -13.26 -4.88
N LEU A 16 -27.90 -14.05 -3.85
CA LEU A 16 -27.30 -15.33 -3.51
C LEU A 16 -27.67 -16.41 -4.58
N ALA A 17 -26.67 -17.24 -4.90
CA ALA A 17 -26.95 -18.63 -5.27
C ALA A 17 -25.76 -19.51 -4.88
N ALA A 18 -26.00 -20.44 -3.95
CA ALA A 18 -25.07 -21.50 -3.58
C ALA A 18 -25.24 -22.66 -4.57
N VAL A 19 -24.12 -23.20 -5.07
CA VAL A 19 -24.06 -24.56 -5.58
C VAL A 19 -22.78 -25.20 -5.07
N ALA A 20 -22.98 -26.24 -4.26
CA ALA A 20 -21.95 -27.18 -3.84
C ALA A 20 -21.74 -28.23 -4.93
N CYS A 21 -20.50 -28.54 -5.27
CA CYS A 21 -20.15 -29.88 -5.72
C CYS A 21 -18.68 -30.15 -5.45
N GLY A 22 -18.42 -31.14 -4.60
CA GLY A 22 -17.09 -31.62 -4.31
C GLY A 22 -16.60 -32.58 -5.38
N THR A 23 -15.31 -32.63 -5.57
CA THR A 23 -14.56 -33.88 -5.85
C THR A 23 -13.11 -33.69 -5.49
N SER A 24 -12.61 -34.63 -4.74
CA SER A 24 -11.21 -34.84 -4.34
C SER A 24 -10.34 -35.20 -5.53
N ALA A 25 -9.18 -34.57 -5.66
CA ALA A 25 -8.06 -35.17 -6.41
C ALA A 25 -6.73 -34.70 -5.83
N GLY A 26 -5.84 -35.65 -5.67
CA GLY A 26 -4.62 -35.70 -4.92
C GLY A 26 -3.60 -34.58 -5.14
N GLN A 27 -2.90 -34.28 -4.05
CA GLN A 27 -1.67 -33.50 -4.05
C GLN A 27 -0.50 -34.35 -4.60
N PRO A 28 0.34 -33.78 -5.45
CA PRO A 28 1.70 -34.29 -5.58
C PRO A 28 2.59 -33.60 -4.54
N ASN A 29 3.24 -34.42 -3.72
CA ASN A 29 4.34 -34.01 -2.84
C ASN A 29 5.47 -33.40 -3.68
N SER A 30 5.68 -32.08 -3.51
CA SER A 30 6.93 -31.44 -3.93
C SER A 30 7.82 -31.27 -2.70
N THR A 31 8.75 -32.18 -2.51
CA THR A 31 9.92 -31.97 -1.66
C THR A 31 10.88 -31.04 -2.41
N GLY A 32 10.63 -29.73 -2.32
CA GLY A 32 11.62 -28.70 -2.59
C GLY A 32 12.60 -28.60 -1.42
N PRO A 33 13.82 -28.09 -1.62
CA PRO A 33 14.79 -27.96 -0.54
C PRO A 33 14.22 -27.10 0.58
N ALA A 34 14.50 -27.51 1.82
CA ALA A 34 14.01 -26.95 3.06
C ALA A 34 13.93 -25.42 3.00
N ASN A 35 12.73 -24.91 3.18
CA ASN A 35 12.45 -23.52 3.40
C ASN A 35 13.18 -23.11 4.69
N THR A 36 14.38 -22.56 4.57
CA THR A 36 14.93 -21.72 5.62
C THR A 36 14.04 -20.50 5.68
N THR A 37 13.19 -20.44 6.67
CA THR A 37 12.54 -19.22 7.11
C THR A 37 13.63 -18.19 7.35
N GLY A 38 13.91 -17.37 6.34
CA GLY A 38 14.75 -16.20 6.49
C GLY A 38 14.15 -15.31 7.58
N PRO A 39 14.98 -14.64 8.37
CA PRO A 39 14.49 -13.77 9.41
C PRO A 39 13.73 -12.60 8.75
N GLY A 40 12.41 -12.73 8.67
CA GLY A 40 11.58 -11.55 8.76
C GLY A 40 12.09 -10.81 9.99
N TYR A 41 12.01 -9.48 10.05
CA TYR A 41 12.35 -8.73 11.26
C TYR A 41 11.94 -9.60 12.44
N PRO A 42 12.87 -10.03 13.32
CA PRO A 42 12.54 -10.95 14.38
C PRO A 42 11.59 -10.21 15.31
N TYR A 43 10.29 -10.34 15.05
CA TYR A 43 9.33 -10.13 16.10
C TYR A 43 9.54 -11.30 17.07
N THR A 44 10.45 -11.13 18.00
CA THR A 44 10.45 -11.94 19.21
C THR A 44 9.16 -11.56 19.91
N ALA A 45 8.20 -12.49 19.91
CA ALA A 45 7.02 -12.33 20.72
C ALA A 45 7.50 -11.96 22.15
N PRO A 46 7.01 -10.86 22.73
CA PRO A 46 7.37 -10.54 24.09
C PRO A 46 7.03 -11.77 24.95
N PRO A 47 7.84 -12.07 25.99
CA PRO A 47 7.52 -13.15 26.90
C PRO A 47 6.06 -12.98 27.33
N GLN A 48 5.29 -14.06 27.39
CA GLN A 48 3.89 -14.01 27.80
C GLN A 48 3.84 -13.28 29.14
N ALA A 49 3.39 -12.04 29.12
CA ALA A 49 3.22 -11.26 30.33
C ALA A 49 2.20 -11.99 31.20
N GLN A 50 2.46 -12.07 32.50
CA GLN A 50 1.48 -12.63 33.45
C GLN A 50 0.16 -11.88 33.27
N ALA A 51 -0.95 -12.62 33.17
CA ALA A 51 -2.27 -12.05 33.07
C ALA A 51 -2.56 -11.11 34.23
N VAL A 52 -2.85 -9.84 33.91
CA VAL A 52 -3.21 -8.82 34.88
C VAL A 52 -4.70 -8.95 35.22
N PRO A 53 -5.08 -9.14 36.49
CA PRO A 53 -6.49 -9.25 36.86
C PRO A 53 -7.26 -7.98 36.50
N SER A 54 -8.47 -8.14 36.00
CA SER A 54 -9.40 -7.04 35.77
C SER A 54 -9.79 -6.37 37.08
N GLN A 55 -9.76 -5.05 37.11
CA GLN A 55 -10.21 -4.24 38.25
C GLN A 55 -11.39 -3.32 37.81
N PRO A 56 -12.33 -2.98 38.71
CA PRO A 56 -13.38 -2.02 38.41
C PRO A 56 -12.80 -0.69 37.92
N LEU A 57 -13.45 -0.08 36.90
CA LEU A 57 -13.05 1.23 36.43
C LEU A 57 -13.55 2.33 37.39
N ARG A 58 -12.71 3.30 37.66
CA ARG A 58 -13.13 4.52 38.33
C ARG A 58 -13.97 5.38 37.39
N ARG A 59 -14.80 6.27 37.96
CA ARG A 59 -15.71 7.13 37.18
C ARG A 59 -14.98 8.02 36.16
N ASP A 60 -13.79 8.54 36.50
CA ASP A 60 -12.95 9.32 35.59
C ASP A 60 -12.44 8.46 34.41
N GLN A 61 -11.99 7.22 34.68
CA GLN A 61 -11.57 6.27 33.65
C GLN A 61 -12.73 5.88 32.72
N VAL A 62 -13.93 5.64 33.28
CA VAL A 62 -15.16 5.41 32.50
C VAL A 62 -15.43 6.56 31.55
N SER A 63 -15.35 7.79 32.05
CA SER A 63 -15.62 9.00 31.24
C SER A 63 -14.64 9.13 30.07
N VAL A 64 -13.35 8.86 30.31
CA VAL A 64 -12.32 8.91 29.25
C VAL A 64 -12.56 7.83 28.20
N VAL A 65 -12.88 6.60 28.61
CA VAL A 65 -13.19 5.50 27.69
C VAL A 65 -14.42 5.81 26.85
N LEU A 66 -15.51 6.27 27.44
CA LEU A 66 -16.74 6.64 26.71
C LEU A 66 -16.47 7.74 25.69
N ALA A 67 -15.75 8.80 26.08
CA ALA A 67 -15.38 9.88 25.17
C ALA A 67 -14.58 9.37 23.95
N THR A 68 -13.61 8.50 24.21
CA THR A 68 -12.81 7.89 23.14
C THR A 68 -13.64 7.08 22.16
N LEU A 69 -14.55 6.24 22.67
CA LEU A 69 -15.39 5.40 21.83
C LEU A 69 -16.40 6.20 21.00
N LYS A 70 -16.92 7.31 21.53
CA LYS A 70 -17.76 8.27 20.79
C LYS A 70 -17.03 8.86 19.58
N GLU A 71 -15.75 9.14 19.74
CA GLU A 71 -14.93 9.76 18.70
C GLU A 71 -14.25 8.77 17.73
N ALA A 72 -14.54 7.47 17.86
CA ALA A 72 -13.91 6.44 17.04
C ALA A 72 -14.02 6.70 15.53
N GLU A 73 -15.08 7.35 15.08
CA GLU A 73 -15.28 7.73 13.67
C GLU A 73 -14.21 8.67 13.12
N THR A 74 -13.53 9.43 13.96
CA THR A 74 -12.42 10.30 13.56
C THR A 74 -11.21 9.49 13.09
N HIS A 75 -11.16 8.23 13.46
CA HIS A 75 -10.17 7.25 13.03
C HIS A 75 -10.61 6.41 11.82
N GLY A 76 -11.69 6.78 11.15
CA GLY A 76 -12.18 6.05 9.98
C GLY A 76 -12.99 4.78 10.32
N PHE A 77 -13.35 4.59 11.57
CA PHE A 77 -14.28 3.53 11.97
C PHE A 77 -15.72 3.93 11.65
N ARG A 78 -16.62 2.94 11.60
CA ARG A 78 -18.03 3.21 11.34
C ARG A 78 -18.72 3.82 12.56
N ALA A 79 -19.74 4.64 12.31
CA ALA A 79 -20.61 5.16 13.35
C ALA A 79 -21.16 4.02 14.21
N GLY A 80 -21.09 4.17 15.53
CA GLY A 80 -21.61 3.20 16.49
C GLY A 80 -20.85 1.87 16.57
N GLU A 81 -19.76 1.67 15.85
CA GLU A 81 -19.02 0.38 15.84
C GLU A 81 -18.49 -0.01 17.22
N PHE A 82 -18.05 0.97 17.99
CA PHE A 82 -17.53 0.78 19.34
C PHE A 82 -18.37 1.47 20.41
N TYR A 83 -19.45 2.15 20.00
CA TYR A 83 -20.33 2.88 20.87
C TYR A 83 -21.81 2.53 20.60
N PRO A 84 -22.27 1.34 21.02
CA PRO A 84 -23.67 0.95 20.86
C PRO A 84 -24.59 1.89 21.62
N ALA A 85 -25.82 2.09 21.12
CA ALA A 85 -26.74 3.11 21.61
C ALA A 85 -27.13 2.95 23.10
N ASN A 86 -27.10 1.74 23.63
CA ASN A 86 -27.41 1.42 25.03
C ASN A 86 -26.22 1.56 25.99
N LEU A 87 -24.98 1.70 25.48
CA LEU A 87 -23.75 1.63 26.29
C LEU A 87 -23.76 2.60 27.46
N GLU A 88 -24.03 3.89 27.22
CA GLU A 88 -23.97 4.92 28.25
C GLU A 88 -25.08 4.75 29.29
N ALA A 89 -26.27 4.36 28.84
CA ALA A 89 -27.41 4.09 29.73
C ALA A 89 -27.14 2.93 30.69
N GLU A 90 -26.50 1.87 30.20
CA GLU A 90 -26.15 0.70 31.04
C GLU A 90 -25.00 1.03 32.00
N VAL A 91 -23.96 1.70 31.53
CA VAL A 91 -22.81 2.11 32.35
C VAL A 91 -23.21 2.99 33.54
N TYR A 92 -24.20 3.86 33.39
CA TYR A 92 -24.70 4.73 34.44
C TYR A 92 -26.02 4.26 35.09
N ALA A 93 -26.42 3.01 34.85
CA ALA A 93 -27.62 2.44 35.46
C ALA A 93 -27.52 2.42 36.97
N ALA A 94 -28.61 2.77 37.64
CA ALA A 94 -28.71 2.67 39.11
C ALA A 94 -28.90 1.24 39.58
N ASP A 95 -29.48 0.36 38.77
CA ASP A 95 -29.62 -1.06 39.08
C ASP A 95 -28.25 -1.76 38.94
N PRO A 96 -27.79 -2.46 39.99
CA PRO A 96 -26.49 -3.11 40.00
C PRO A 96 -26.25 -4.13 38.89
N THR A 97 -27.31 -4.81 38.44
CA THR A 97 -27.23 -5.82 37.39
C THR A 97 -26.96 -5.14 36.03
N PHE A 98 -27.71 -4.10 35.69
CA PHE A 98 -27.52 -3.31 34.46
C PHE A 98 -26.18 -2.58 34.48
N HIS A 99 -25.76 -2.05 35.65
CA HIS A 99 -24.46 -1.42 35.79
C HIS A 99 -23.30 -2.39 35.53
N ALA A 100 -23.39 -3.63 36.07
CA ALA A 100 -22.38 -4.66 35.81
C ALA A 100 -22.34 -5.07 34.33
N GLN A 101 -23.50 -5.13 33.65
CA GLN A 101 -23.57 -5.37 32.21
C GLN A 101 -22.93 -4.24 31.41
N GLY A 102 -23.21 -2.99 31.80
CA GLY A 102 -22.60 -1.79 31.19
C GLY A 102 -21.09 -1.76 31.31
N ASP A 103 -20.55 -2.11 32.50
CA ASP A 103 -19.11 -2.23 32.74
C ASP A 103 -18.46 -3.29 31.83
N ALA A 104 -19.07 -4.46 31.74
CA ALA A 104 -18.60 -5.54 30.87
C ALA A 104 -18.65 -5.15 29.39
N LEU A 105 -19.73 -4.47 28.96
CA LEU A 105 -19.87 -3.97 27.60
C LEU A 105 -18.83 -2.90 27.29
N LEU A 106 -18.61 -1.93 28.20
CA LEU A 106 -17.62 -0.87 28.04
C LEU A 106 -16.21 -1.45 27.85
N ARG A 107 -15.83 -2.44 28.67
CA ARG A 107 -14.56 -3.15 28.55
C ARG A 107 -14.44 -3.86 27.20
N THR A 108 -15.47 -4.57 26.81
CA THR A 108 -15.51 -5.25 25.51
C THR A 108 -15.29 -4.24 24.35
N MET A 109 -15.95 -3.10 24.40
CA MET A 109 -15.84 -2.10 23.33
C MET A 109 -14.46 -1.45 23.29
N ILE A 110 -13.87 -1.10 24.43
CA ILE A 110 -12.53 -0.48 24.43
C ILE A 110 -11.43 -1.48 24.02
N ILE A 111 -11.52 -2.75 24.41
CA ILE A 111 -10.61 -3.80 23.97
C ILE A 111 -10.74 -4.02 22.45
N ARG A 112 -11.96 -4.09 21.91
CA ARG A 112 -12.19 -4.17 20.47
C ARG A 112 -11.62 -2.96 19.72
N TYR A 113 -11.83 -1.75 20.25
CA TYR A 113 -11.25 -0.54 19.70
C TYR A 113 -9.73 -0.57 19.69
N ALA A 114 -9.11 -0.97 20.78
CA ALA A 114 -7.66 -1.10 20.89
C ALA A 114 -7.09 -2.11 19.88
N ARG A 115 -7.73 -3.28 19.74
CA ARG A 115 -7.36 -4.26 18.71
C ARG A 115 -7.50 -3.68 17.30
N ALA A 116 -8.57 -2.91 17.06
CA ALA A 116 -8.80 -2.25 15.76
C ALA A 116 -7.73 -1.20 15.46
N GLN A 117 -7.31 -0.41 16.46
CA GLN A 117 -6.20 0.55 16.32
C GLN A 117 -4.84 -0.13 16.07
N HIS A 118 -4.70 -1.39 16.42
CA HIS A 118 -3.55 -2.24 16.12
C HIS A 118 -3.72 -3.07 14.83
N GLY A 119 -4.73 -2.77 14.00
CA GLY A 119 -4.94 -3.45 12.71
C GLY A 119 -5.49 -4.87 12.80
N LEU A 120 -5.92 -5.31 14.00
CA LEU A 120 -6.36 -6.68 14.27
C LEU A 120 -7.86 -6.90 13.98
N ARG A 121 -8.40 -6.22 12.95
CA ARG A 121 -9.80 -6.36 12.53
C ARG A 121 -9.99 -7.47 11.51
N ILE A 122 -9.00 -7.67 10.64
CA ILE A 122 -9.08 -8.63 9.53
C ILE A 122 -8.64 -9.99 10.05
N THR A 123 -9.47 -10.99 9.84
CA THR A 123 -9.17 -12.38 10.17
C THR A 123 -8.82 -13.21 8.94
N ASN A 124 -9.39 -12.85 7.78
CA ASN A 124 -9.25 -13.59 6.52
C ASN A 124 -8.38 -12.80 5.54
N TRP A 125 -7.08 -12.96 5.66
CA TRP A 125 -6.11 -12.19 4.87
C TRP A 125 -5.95 -12.74 3.46
N PRO A 126 -5.97 -11.88 2.41
CA PRO A 126 -5.57 -12.28 1.07
C PRO A 126 -4.14 -12.85 1.05
N LYS A 127 -3.92 -13.85 0.21
CA LYS A 127 -2.62 -14.57 0.17
C LYS A 127 -1.43 -13.65 -0.16
N ASN A 128 -1.64 -12.64 -1.00
CA ASN A 128 -0.65 -11.67 -1.42
C ASN A 128 -0.49 -10.47 -0.46
N TRP A 129 -1.20 -10.46 0.68
CA TRP A 129 -1.02 -9.46 1.75
C TRP A 129 -0.26 -10.09 2.91
N ALA A 130 1.07 -10.13 2.79
CA ALA A 130 1.92 -10.72 3.83
C ALA A 130 2.36 -9.71 4.90
N MET A 131 2.19 -8.41 4.64
CA MET A 131 2.34 -7.39 5.67
C MET A 131 1.13 -7.46 6.60
N LYS A 132 1.37 -7.92 7.82
CA LYS A 132 0.34 -8.13 8.85
C LYS A 132 0.71 -7.40 10.12
N PRO A 133 -0.29 -6.88 10.87
CA PRO A 133 -0.02 -6.26 12.15
C PRO A 133 0.61 -7.25 13.13
N ALA A 134 1.44 -6.72 14.01
CA ALA A 134 2.00 -7.51 15.12
C ALA A 134 0.89 -7.97 16.06
N PRO A 135 1.04 -9.15 16.68
CA PRO A 135 0.16 -9.58 17.78
C PRO A 135 0.11 -8.53 18.88
N TYR A 136 -1.09 -8.32 19.45
CA TYR A 136 -1.30 -7.36 20.53
C TYR A 136 -2.34 -7.89 21.52
N ASP A 137 -1.95 -7.97 22.77
CA ASP A 137 -2.83 -8.37 23.88
C ASP A 137 -3.48 -7.13 24.51
N ALA A 138 -4.55 -6.66 23.85
CA ALA A 138 -5.26 -5.46 24.24
C ALA A 138 -5.91 -5.58 25.63
N GLU A 139 -6.34 -6.78 26.03
CA GLU A 139 -6.99 -6.99 27.33
C GLU A 139 -6.00 -6.86 28.47
N ASN A 140 -4.87 -7.55 28.38
CA ASN A 140 -3.84 -7.48 29.40
C ASN A 140 -3.25 -6.07 29.52
N ASP A 141 -3.02 -5.41 28.39
CA ASP A 141 -2.46 -4.05 28.36
C ASP A 141 -3.45 -3.01 28.93
N PHE A 142 -4.75 -3.17 28.65
CA PHE A 142 -5.80 -2.36 29.26
C PHE A 142 -5.89 -2.56 30.76
N ASN A 143 -5.90 -3.82 31.25
CA ASN A 143 -5.92 -4.13 32.67
C ASN A 143 -4.71 -3.54 33.40
N LEU A 144 -3.54 -3.62 32.79
CA LEU A 144 -2.32 -3.00 33.30
C LEU A 144 -2.45 -1.46 33.37
N ALA A 145 -3.02 -0.85 32.34
CA ALA A 145 -3.26 0.60 32.30
C ALA A 145 -4.25 1.05 33.41
N VAL A 146 -5.29 0.25 33.67
CA VAL A 146 -6.22 0.49 34.78
C VAL A 146 -5.51 0.39 36.13
N GLN A 147 -4.73 -0.68 36.36
CA GLN A 147 -3.99 -0.91 37.56
C GLN A 147 -2.97 0.19 37.89
N GLN A 148 -2.32 0.70 36.83
CA GLN A 148 -1.28 1.74 36.93
C GLN A 148 -1.84 3.17 36.82
N ASP A 149 -3.16 3.35 36.78
CA ASP A 149 -3.83 4.64 36.65
C ASP A 149 -3.36 5.46 35.43
N ARG A 150 -3.16 4.82 34.29
CA ARG A 150 -2.68 5.44 33.04
C ARG A 150 -3.57 5.16 31.83
N VAL A 151 -4.89 4.99 32.05
CA VAL A 151 -5.85 4.66 30.99
C VAL A 151 -5.84 5.71 29.87
N ALA A 152 -5.77 7.01 30.20
CA ALA A 152 -5.70 8.08 29.21
C ALA A 152 -4.44 7.97 28.34
N GLN A 153 -3.27 7.80 28.95
CA GLN A 153 -1.99 7.66 28.22
C GLN A 153 -1.98 6.39 27.34
N TRP A 154 -2.58 5.30 27.83
CA TRP A 154 -2.72 4.08 27.05
C TRP A 154 -3.60 4.31 25.81
N ILE A 155 -4.76 4.98 25.97
CA ILE A 155 -5.64 5.34 24.88
C ILE A 155 -4.91 6.19 23.82
N ASP A 156 -4.15 7.20 24.27
CA ASP A 156 -3.38 8.07 23.39
C ASP A 156 -2.30 7.32 22.60
N SER A 157 -1.81 6.20 23.12
CA SER A 157 -0.81 5.34 22.47
C SER A 157 -1.40 4.34 21.47
N LEU A 158 -2.72 4.13 21.43
CA LEU A 158 -3.37 3.13 20.58
C LEU A 158 -3.30 3.44 19.08
N PRO A 159 -3.52 4.68 18.61
CA PRO A 159 -3.40 5.00 17.19
C PRO A 159 -1.97 4.84 16.68
N PRO A 160 -1.76 4.60 15.37
CA PRO A 160 -0.44 4.63 14.77
C PRO A 160 0.31 5.93 15.11
N PRO A 161 1.57 5.87 15.60
CA PRO A 161 2.29 7.04 16.10
C PRO A 161 2.91 7.92 15.00
N PHE A 162 2.41 7.84 13.77
CA PHE A 162 2.96 8.49 12.60
C PHE A 162 2.27 9.81 12.28
N ASP A 163 3.05 10.82 11.91
CA ASP A 163 2.51 12.09 11.42
C ASP A 163 1.60 11.90 10.22
N ARG A 164 1.97 11.03 9.29
CA ARG A 164 1.14 10.70 8.12
C ARG A 164 -0.25 10.18 8.52
N TYR A 165 -0.35 9.36 9.57
CA TYR A 165 -1.65 8.90 10.08
C TYR A 165 -2.48 10.05 10.69
N ARG A 166 -1.85 10.95 11.45
CA ARG A 166 -2.53 12.14 12.01
C ARG A 166 -3.04 13.07 10.90
N LEU A 167 -2.26 13.27 9.86
CA LEU A 167 -2.66 14.06 8.69
C LEU A 167 -3.82 13.41 7.92
N LEU A 168 -3.85 12.08 7.80
CA LEU A 168 -4.99 11.35 7.23
C LEU A 168 -6.27 11.53 8.06
N ARG A 169 -6.19 11.56 9.41
CA ARG A 169 -7.33 11.89 10.27
C ARG A 169 -7.87 13.29 9.99
N THR A 170 -7.01 14.28 9.88
CA THR A 170 -7.39 15.64 9.53
C THR A 170 -8.04 15.69 8.14
N ALA A 171 -7.46 15.00 7.17
CA ALA A 171 -8.02 14.88 5.83
C ALA A 171 -9.40 14.20 5.84
N LEU A 172 -9.56 13.12 6.62
CA LEU A 172 -10.85 12.45 6.75
C LEU A 172 -11.95 13.39 7.21
N ALA A 173 -11.69 14.20 8.24
CA ALA A 173 -12.65 15.20 8.72
C ALA A 173 -13.00 16.22 7.63
N ARG A 174 -11.98 16.72 6.90
CA ARG A 174 -12.15 17.67 5.80
C ARG A 174 -12.99 17.09 4.66
N TYR A 175 -12.66 15.88 4.19
CA TYR A 175 -13.39 15.26 3.09
C TYR A 175 -14.81 14.85 3.48
N LYS A 176 -15.04 14.42 4.73
CA LYS A 176 -16.39 14.22 5.26
C LYS A 176 -17.21 15.54 5.27
N ALA A 177 -16.60 16.66 5.61
CA ALA A 177 -17.26 17.98 5.55
C ALA A 177 -17.62 18.36 4.11
N ILE A 178 -16.73 18.10 3.13
CA ILE A 178 -17.03 18.30 1.70
C ILE A 178 -18.24 17.45 1.28
N VAL A 179 -18.27 16.17 1.67
CA VAL A 179 -19.41 15.27 1.38
C VAL A 179 -20.70 15.79 2.01
N ALA A 180 -20.66 16.22 3.27
CA ALA A 180 -21.82 16.78 3.97
C ALA A 180 -22.36 18.07 3.33
N ALA A 181 -21.48 18.85 2.69
CA ALA A 181 -21.83 20.03 1.90
C ALA A 181 -22.35 19.71 0.48
N GLY A 182 -22.52 18.44 0.11
CA GLY A 182 -22.99 17.99 -1.20
C GLY A 182 -21.90 17.55 -2.17
N GLY A 183 -20.63 17.51 -1.73
CA GLY A 183 -19.49 17.12 -2.55
C GLY A 183 -18.99 18.26 -3.43
N TRP A 184 -18.49 17.91 -4.61
CA TRP A 184 -18.01 18.86 -5.61
C TRP A 184 -18.69 18.64 -6.97
N PRO A 185 -18.71 19.66 -7.85
CA PRO A 185 -19.33 19.55 -9.15
C PRO A 185 -18.59 18.53 -10.05
N THR A 186 -19.36 17.82 -10.85
CA THR A 186 -18.85 16.99 -11.93
C THR A 186 -18.58 17.85 -13.15
N ILE A 187 -17.49 17.59 -13.85
CA ILE A 187 -17.13 18.25 -15.11
C ILE A 187 -17.62 17.38 -16.26
N ASP A 188 -18.47 17.92 -17.13
CA ASP A 188 -19.00 17.19 -18.28
C ASP A 188 -17.91 16.68 -19.20
N GLY A 189 -18.17 15.56 -19.85
CA GLY A 189 -17.33 15.02 -20.90
C GLY A 189 -17.21 15.96 -22.12
N GLY A 190 -16.20 15.75 -22.94
CA GLY A 190 -15.98 16.54 -24.13
C GLY A 190 -14.50 16.63 -24.53
N PRO A 191 -14.13 17.51 -25.44
CA PRO A 191 -12.75 17.70 -25.84
C PRO A 191 -11.84 18.07 -24.67
N GLU A 192 -10.54 17.79 -24.80
CA GLU A 192 -9.51 18.19 -23.84
C GLU A 192 -9.64 19.69 -23.49
N LEU A 193 -9.67 20.03 -22.18
CA LEU A 193 -9.60 21.41 -21.73
C LEU A 193 -8.13 21.84 -21.66
N LYS A 194 -7.81 22.99 -22.22
CA LYS A 194 -6.44 23.50 -22.31
C LYS A 194 -6.43 25.04 -22.25
N PRO A 195 -5.27 25.67 -22.05
CA PRO A 195 -5.13 27.12 -22.04
C PRO A 195 -5.82 27.77 -23.23
N GLY A 196 -6.59 28.82 -22.98
CA GLY A 196 -7.40 29.54 -23.96
C GLY A 196 -8.80 28.96 -24.20
N ALA A 197 -9.16 27.82 -23.62
CA ALA A 197 -10.54 27.33 -23.63
C ALA A 197 -11.42 28.20 -22.73
N ALA A 198 -12.73 28.27 -23.07
CA ALA A 198 -13.71 29.01 -22.27
C ALA A 198 -15.05 28.26 -22.20
N GLY A 199 -15.88 28.63 -21.23
CA GLY A 199 -17.26 28.17 -21.11
C GLY A 199 -17.54 27.35 -19.85
N PRO A 200 -18.76 26.77 -19.76
CA PRO A 200 -19.28 26.19 -18.50
C PRO A 200 -18.39 25.08 -17.90
N ARG A 201 -17.73 24.27 -18.75
CA ARG A 201 -16.82 23.23 -18.29
C ARG A 201 -15.57 23.78 -17.59
N VAL A 202 -15.09 24.96 -18.02
CA VAL A 202 -13.95 25.63 -17.38
C VAL A 202 -14.39 26.24 -16.05
N ALA A 203 -15.56 26.82 -15.97
CA ALA A 203 -16.14 27.30 -14.70
C ALA A 203 -16.32 26.13 -13.69
N ALA A 204 -16.85 24.98 -14.15
CA ALA A 204 -16.98 23.79 -13.32
C ALA A 204 -15.62 23.27 -12.84
N LEU A 205 -14.58 23.28 -13.67
CA LEU A 205 -13.21 22.90 -13.30
C LEU A 205 -12.66 23.81 -12.19
N ARG A 206 -12.85 25.13 -12.29
CA ARG A 206 -12.42 26.07 -11.25
C ARG A 206 -13.11 25.79 -9.91
N GLN A 207 -14.43 25.63 -9.93
CA GLN A 207 -15.21 25.28 -8.74
C GLN A 207 -14.76 23.94 -8.16
N ARG A 208 -14.57 22.93 -8.99
CA ARG A 208 -14.10 21.60 -8.57
C ARG A 208 -12.75 21.66 -7.82
N LEU A 209 -11.79 22.37 -8.37
CA LEU A 209 -10.46 22.54 -7.78
C LEU A 209 -10.51 23.34 -6.48
N MET A 210 -11.33 24.40 -6.42
CA MET A 210 -11.47 25.25 -5.23
C MET A 210 -12.15 24.54 -4.06
N VAL A 211 -13.12 23.65 -4.30
CA VAL A 211 -13.73 22.84 -3.22
C VAL A 211 -12.70 21.93 -2.58
N GLU A 212 -11.85 21.31 -3.38
CA GLU A 212 -10.81 20.41 -2.86
C GLU A 212 -9.60 21.17 -2.28
N GLU A 213 -9.19 22.28 -2.88
CA GLU A 213 -8.00 23.02 -2.45
C GLU A 213 -8.25 24.55 -2.48
N PRO A 214 -8.91 25.09 -1.44
CA PRO A 214 -9.24 26.52 -1.37
C PRO A 214 -8.02 27.46 -1.44
N THR A 215 -6.82 26.96 -1.09
CA THR A 215 -5.57 27.74 -1.13
C THR A 215 -5.11 28.09 -2.54
N LEU A 216 -5.69 27.46 -3.58
CA LEU A 216 -5.44 27.82 -4.99
C LEU A 216 -5.95 29.24 -5.32
N ASN A 217 -6.92 29.74 -4.55
CA ASN A 217 -7.49 31.09 -4.70
C ASN A 217 -7.89 31.44 -6.14
N LEU A 218 -8.55 30.49 -6.85
CA LEU A 218 -9.05 30.68 -8.20
C LEU A 218 -10.31 31.55 -8.20
N ASP A 219 -10.45 32.42 -9.19
CA ASP A 219 -11.72 33.09 -9.46
C ASP A 219 -12.75 32.09 -10.00
N THR A 220 -13.68 31.67 -9.15
CA THR A 220 -14.74 30.70 -9.49
C THR A 220 -15.87 31.28 -10.33
N THR A 221 -15.88 32.61 -10.60
CA THR A 221 -16.85 33.26 -11.49
C THR A 221 -16.37 33.31 -12.93
N SER A 222 -15.07 33.12 -13.16
CA SER A 222 -14.47 33.10 -14.49
C SER A 222 -14.71 31.77 -15.20
N ASP A 223 -15.01 31.82 -16.47
CA ASP A 223 -15.11 30.68 -17.38
C ASP A 223 -13.89 30.54 -18.32
N GLN A 224 -12.82 31.31 -18.07
CA GLN A 224 -11.62 31.32 -18.91
C GLN A 224 -10.56 30.34 -18.36
N PHE A 225 -9.93 29.56 -19.25
CA PHE A 225 -8.77 28.73 -18.91
C PHE A 225 -7.50 29.57 -19.08
N ASP A 226 -7.19 30.34 -18.07
CA ASP A 226 -6.02 31.21 -17.98
C ASP A 226 -4.78 30.52 -17.39
N ASP A 227 -3.70 31.26 -17.23
CA ASP A 227 -2.43 30.75 -16.68
C ASP A 227 -2.58 30.30 -15.22
N THR A 228 -3.40 31.00 -14.41
CA THR A 228 -3.64 30.62 -13.02
C THR A 228 -4.34 29.26 -12.93
N LEU A 229 -5.33 29.01 -13.78
CA LEU A 229 -5.99 27.73 -13.88
C LEU A 229 -5.02 26.65 -14.42
N THR A 230 -4.17 27.01 -15.39
CA THR A 230 -3.14 26.12 -15.91
C THR A 230 -2.21 25.60 -14.80
N ASP A 231 -1.74 26.48 -13.94
CA ASP A 231 -0.88 26.12 -12.81
C ASP A 231 -1.61 25.29 -11.76
N ALA A 232 -2.90 25.59 -11.52
CA ALA A 232 -3.74 24.79 -10.64
C ALA A 232 -3.96 23.37 -11.19
N VAL A 233 -4.16 23.21 -12.49
CA VAL A 233 -4.25 21.89 -13.14
C VAL A 233 -2.93 21.13 -13.05
N LYS A 234 -1.79 21.77 -13.32
CA LYS A 234 -0.45 21.15 -13.13
C LYS A 234 -0.24 20.70 -11.69
N TYR A 235 -0.65 21.54 -10.74
CA TYR A 235 -0.59 21.21 -9.32
C TYR A 235 -1.44 19.97 -8.99
N TYR A 236 -2.69 19.91 -9.48
CA TYR A 236 -3.58 18.77 -9.33
C TYR A 236 -2.97 17.50 -9.94
N GLN A 237 -2.46 17.58 -11.16
CA GLN A 237 -1.82 16.47 -11.87
C GLN A 237 -0.64 15.89 -11.09
N ARG A 238 0.25 16.75 -10.59
CA ARG A 238 1.40 16.33 -9.78
C ARG A 238 0.96 15.55 -8.54
N ARG A 239 -0.06 16.04 -7.83
CA ARG A 239 -0.59 15.39 -6.63
C ARG A 239 -1.27 14.05 -6.91
N ASN A 240 -1.76 13.86 -8.12
CA ASN A 240 -2.39 12.60 -8.52
C ASN A 240 -1.45 11.67 -9.32
N GLY A 241 -0.17 12.02 -9.44
CA GLY A 241 0.83 11.19 -10.11
C GLY A 241 0.73 11.19 -11.63
N PHE A 242 0.09 12.21 -12.23
CA PHE A 242 -0.03 12.38 -13.68
C PHE A 242 1.09 13.27 -14.24
N ASP A 243 1.33 13.17 -15.53
CA ASP A 243 2.18 14.11 -16.23
C ASP A 243 1.63 15.54 -16.11
N THR A 244 2.48 16.49 -15.72
CA THR A 244 2.09 17.88 -15.42
C THR A 244 1.94 18.72 -16.66
N THR A 245 1.02 18.34 -17.55
CA THR A 245 0.79 19.00 -18.83
C THR A 245 0.06 20.35 -18.71
N GLY A 246 -0.67 20.56 -17.62
CA GLY A 246 -1.57 21.70 -17.44
C GLY A 246 -2.83 21.64 -18.29
N LYS A 247 -3.13 20.51 -18.91
CA LYS A 247 -4.33 20.25 -19.69
C LYS A 247 -5.17 19.20 -18.99
N VAL A 248 -6.49 19.29 -19.16
CA VAL A 248 -7.41 18.26 -18.61
C VAL A 248 -7.71 17.27 -19.74
N ASP A 249 -6.87 16.26 -19.84
CA ASP A 249 -7.06 15.08 -20.68
C ASP A 249 -8.07 14.11 -20.07
N THR A 250 -8.26 12.94 -20.67
CA THR A 250 -9.21 11.94 -20.21
C THR A 250 -8.87 11.44 -18.79
N LEU A 251 -7.59 11.14 -18.49
CA LEU A 251 -7.17 10.63 -17.18
C LEU A 251 -7.35 11.70 -16.10
N THR A 252 -6.97 12.93 -16.39
CA THR A 252 -7.14 14.06 -15.47
C THR A 252 -8.62 14.31 -15.19
N LEU A 253 -9.49 14.26 -16.22
CA LEU A 253 -10.92 14.44 -16.10
C LEU A 253 -11.58 13.33 -15.26
N GLU A 254 -11.24 12.08 -15.53
CA GLU A 254 -11.72 10.93 -14.74
C GLU A 254 -11.35 11.06 -13.27
N SER A 255 -10.13 11.46 -12.97
CA SER A 255 -9.67 11.70 -11.59
C SER A 255 -10.39 12.86 -10.91
N LEU A 256 -10.60 13.98 -11.60
CA LEU A 256 -11.37 15.14 -11.11
C LEU A 256 -12.82 14.77 -10.79
N ASN A 257 -13.40 13.87 -11.55
CA ASN A 257 -14.79 13.41 -11.41
C ASN A 257 -14.97 12.26 -10.41
N VAL A 258 -13.90 11.76 -9.78
CA VAL A 258 -14.05 10.82 -8.65
C VAL A 258 -14.85 11.51 -7.54
N ALA A 259 -15.95 10.90 -7.10
CA ALA A 259 -16.82 11.48 -6.09
C ALA A 259 -16.09 11.71 -4.75
N ALA A 260 -16.45 12.78 -4.03
CA ALA A 260 -15.87 13.08 -2.72
C ALA A 260 -16.04 11.93 -1.72
N GLN A 261 -17.17 11.23 -1.77
CA GLN A 261 -17.43 10.05 -0.94
C GLN A 261 -16.43 8.92 -1.23
N SER A 262 -16.04 8.71 -2.49
CA SER A 262 -15.02 7.71 -2.86
C SER A 262 -13.64 8.09 -2.29
N ARG A 263 -13.30 9.39 -2.26
CA ARG A 263 -12.07 9.87 -1.60
C ARG A 263 -12.09 9.63 -0.09
N VAL A 264 -13.25 9.81 0.58
CA VAL A 264 -13.42 9.44 2.00
C VAL A 264 -13.13 7.96 2.21
N LEU A 265 -13.69 7.07 1.40
CA LEU A 265 -13.46 5.63 1.50
C LEU A 265 -11.99 5.26 1.24
N GLN A 266 -11.36 5.90 0.27
CA GLN A 266 -9.94 5.73 -0.04
C GLN A 266 -9.06 6.15 1.15
N ILE A 267 -9.36 7.28 1.82
CA ILE A 267 -8.68 7.71 3.05
C ILE A 267 -8.86 6.66 4.16
N VAL A 268 -10.08 6.16 4.38
CA VAL A 268 -10.38 5.13 5.39
C VAL A 268 -9.58 3.85 5.15
N ALA A 269 -9.50 3.37 3.90
CA ALA A 269 -8.72 2.18 3.54
C ALA A 269 -7.22 2.37 3.85
N ASN A 270 -6.68 3.56 3.57
CA ASN A 270 -5.28 3.85 3.85
C ASN A 270 -5.00 4.03 5.34
N MET A 271 -5.94 4.62 6.11
CA MET A 271 -5.82 4.65 7.57
C MET A 271 -5.79 3.24 8.17
N GLU A 272 -6.52 2.28 7.60
CA GLU A 272 -6.43 0.88 8.03
C GLU A 272 -5.06 0.28 7.72
N ARG A 273 -4.50 0.48 6.53
CA ARG A 273 -3.15 0.01 6.17
C ARG A 273 -2.07 0.56 7.09
N TRP A 274 -2.18 1.82 7.53
CA TRP A 274 -1.27 2.39 8.51
C TRP A 274 -1.28 1.66 9.87
N ARG A 275 -2.34 0.96 10.23
CA ARG A 275 -2.43 0.15 11.46
C ARG A 275 -1.68 -1.18 11.36
N TRP A 276 -1.31 -1.60 10.15
CA TRP A 276 -0.54 -2.83 9.92
C TRP A 276 0.96 -2.59 10.00
N GLU A 277 1.38 -1.34 9.91
CA GLU A 277 2.78 -0.95 9.97
C GLU A 277 3.39 -1.18 11.36
N PRO A 278 4.68 -1.53 11.43
CA PRO A 278 5.41 -1.57 12.70
C PRO A 278 5.31 -0.23 13.42
N ARG A 279 5.08 -0.24 14.73
CA ARG A 279 4.99 1.00 15.54
C ARG A 279 6.30 1.79 15.58
N LEU A 280 7.42 1.14 15.34
CA LEU A 280 8.72 1.73 15.16
C LEU A 280 9.24 1.33 13.78
N TRP A 281 9.50 2.32 12.95
CA TRP A 281 10.14 2.10 11.68
C TRP A 281 11.66 2.20 11.82
N PRO A 282 12.42 1.39 11.07
CA PRO A 282 13.86 1.57 10.96
C PRO A 282 14.18 2.96 10.43
N ALA A 283 15.17 3.63 11.02
CA ALA A 283 15.58 4.97 10.58
C ALA A 283 16.06 4.96 9.12
N SER A 284 16.79 3.89 8.74
CA SER A 284 17.18 3.66 7.35
C SER A 284 16.36 2.50 6.79
N ARG A 285 15.70 2.73 5.64
CA ARG A 285 14.77 1.79 5.02
C ARG A 285 14.43 2.15 3.58
N ILE A 286 14.00 1.16 2.82
CA ILE A 286 13.41 1.33 1.49
C ILE A 286 11.90 1.16 1.59
N GLU A 287 11.15 2.12 1.06
CA GLU A 287 9.71 2.11 0.89
C GLU A 287 9.38 1.99 -0.60
N VAL A 288 8.65 0.96 -1.01
CA VAL A 288 8.10 0.84 -2.36
C VAL A 288 6.59 1.01 -2.27
N ASN A 289 6.08 2.14 -2.73
CA ASN A 289 4.64 2.33 -2.85
C ASN A 289 4.16 1.79 -4.20
N ILE A 290 3.54 0.61 -4.15
CA ILE A 290 3.07 -0.11 -5.34
C ILE A 290 2.04 0.72 -6.13
N ALA A 291 1.07 1.34 -5.44
CA ALA A 291 0.02 2.13 -6.09
C ALA A 291 0.56 3.41 -6.75
N ALA A 292 1.64 4.00 -6.20
CA ALA A 292 2.31 5.15 -6.78
C ALA A 292 3.34 4.76 -7.84
N ALA A 293 3.74 3.49 -7.88
CA ALA A 293 4.86 3.01 -8.69
C ALA A 293 6.14 3.84 -8.42
N GLU A 294 6.48 3.97 -7.13
CA GLU A 294 7.60 4.77 -6.62
C GLU A 294 8.40 3.98 -5.59
N MET A 295 9.72 4.18 -5.58
CA MET A 295 10.62 3.67 -4.55
C MET A 295 11.34 4.84 -3.88
N THR A 296 11.37 4.83 -2.56
CA THR A 296 12.04 5.84 -1.73
C THR A 296 13.01 5.16 -0.76
N LEU A 297 14.23 5.66 -0.68
CA LEU A 297 15.21 5.30 0.34
C LEU A 297 15.26 6.41 1.38
N PHE A 298 15.08 6.06 2.62
CA PHE A 298 15.36 6.90 3.78
C PHE A 298 16.66 6.46 4.44
N GLU A 299 17.52 7.41 4.79
CA GLU A 299 18.70 7.23 5.63
C GLU A 299 18.55 8.14 6.84
N GLU A 300 18.63 7.57 8.04
CA GLU A 300 18.43 8.29 9.32
C GLU A 300 17.13 9.14 9.32
N ASN A 301 16.04 8.59 8.78
CA ASN A 301 14.75 9.24 8.57
C ASN A 301 14.74 10.42 7.59
N ALA A 302 15.85 10.74 6.94
CA ALA A 302 15.91 11.74 5.88
C ALA A 302 15.72 11.06 4.50
N LEU A 303 15.02 11.74 3.59
CA LEU A 303 14.91 11.32 2.20
C LEU A 303 16.30 11.35 1.56
N SER A 304 16.78 10.21 1.08
CA SER A 304 18.11 10.08 0.45
C SER A 304 18.03 9.82 -1.04
N LEU A 305 17.08 8.97 -1.47
CA LEU A 305 16.89 8.65 -2.89
C LEU A 305 15.41 8.40 -3.16
N GLU A 306 14.92 8.93 -4.26
CA GLU A 306 13.58 8.66 -4.76
C GLU A 306 13.66 8.37 -6.26
N MET A 307 12.90 7.38 -6.74
CA MET A 307 12.85 7.05 -8.14
C MET A 307 11.53 6.38 -8.52
N ARG A 308 11.24 6.39 -9.81
CA ARG A 308 10.13 5.63 -10.38
C ARG A 308 10.40 4.13 -10.28
N ALA A 309 9.33 3.39 -10.06
CA ALA A 309 9.34 1.93 -10.06
C ALA A 309 8.28 1.40 -11.05
N ALA A 310 8.37 0.12 -11.39
CA ALA A 310 7.35 -0.54 -12.19
C ALA A 310 6.95 -1.87 -11.52
N PRO A 311 5.86 -1.85 -10.72
CA PRO A 311 5.32 -3.02 -10.06
C PRO A 311 4.59 -3.96 -11.03
N GLY A 312 4.03 -5.03 -10.50
CA GLY A 312 3.23 -6.02 -11.20
C GLY A 312 1.95 -5.44 -11.81
N ARG A 313 1.53 -6.01 -12.92
CA ARG A 313 0.22 -5.71 -13.53
C ARG A 313 -0.93 -6.29 -12.67
N PRO A 314 -2.19 -5.88 -12.88
CA PRO A 314 -3.32 -6.36 -12.08
C PRO A 314 -3.47 -7.89 -12.03
N ASP A 315 -3.11 -8.60 -13.10
CA ASP A 315 -3.14 -10.06 -13.17
C ASP A 315 -1.95 -10.75 -12.49
N ASP A 316 -0.86 -10.02 -12.24
CA ASP A 316 0.38 -10.50 -11.63
C ASP A 316 0.83 -9.50 -10.55
N GLN A 317 0.06 -9.38 -9.48
CA GLN A 317 0.19 -8.33 -8.47
C GLN A 317 1.50 -8.46 -7.67
N THR A 318 2.15 -7.33 -7.41
CA THR A 318 3.23 -7.26 -6.42
C THR A 318 2.62 -7.42 -5.02
N PRO A 319 3.11 -8.35 -4.17
CA PRO A 319 2.53 -8.57 -2.84
C PRO A 319 2.89 -7.46 -1.85
N LEU A 320 2.03 -7.26 -0.84
CA LEU A 320 2.40 -6.50 0.36
C LEU A 320 3.32 -7.34 1.24
N LEU A 321 4.47 -6.83 1.58
CA LEU A 321 5.39 -7.53 2.48
C LEU A 321 6.42 -6.61 3.12
N THR A 322 6.99 -7.08 4.21
CA THR A 322 8.16 -6.50 4.86
C THR A 322 9.29 -7.52 4.84
N SER A 323 10.49 -7.09 4.46
CA SER A 323 11.69 -7.91 4.42
C SER A 323 12.94 -7.04 4.60
N GLN A 324 14.11 -7.58 4.26
CA GLN A 324 15.36 -6.82 4.19
C GLN A 324 16.18 -7.28 2.99
N ILE A 325 16.70 -6.35 2.23
CA ILE A 325 17.66 -6.65 1.17
C ILE A 325 18.95 -7.09 1.86
N ASP A 326 19.34 -8.34 1.62
CA ASP A 326 20.55 -8.94 2.19
C ASP A 326 21.69 -9.04 1.18
N SER A 327 21.36 -9.04 -0.10
CA SER A 327 22.36 -9.21 -1.15
C SER A 327 21.98 -8.53 -2.45
N ILE A 328 23.01 -8.16 -3.20
CA ILE A 328 22.92 -7.65 -4.57
C ILE A 328 23.51 -8.67 -5.51
N VAL A 329 22.83 -8.92 -6.62
CA VAL A 329 23.33 -9.82 -7.67
C VAL A 329 23.63 -9.00 -8.92
N LEU A 330 24.91 -8.95 -9.28
CA LEU A 330 25.38 -8.34 -10.53
C LEU A 330 25.29 -9.40 -11.66
N ASN A 331 24.90 -8.95 -12.85
CA ASN A 331 24.65 -9.80 -14.00
C ASN A 331 23.76 -11.02 -13.68
N PRO A 332 22.55 -10.82 -13.15
CA PRO A 332 21.66 -11.90 -12.73
C PRO A 332 21.14 -12.69 -13.95
N PRO A 333 21.24 -14.04 -13.98
CA PRO A 333 20.45 -14.81 -14.89
C PRO A 333 18.99 -14.86 -14.41
N TRP A 334 18.04 -14.83 -15.33
CA TRP A 334 16.64 -14.93 -14.96
C TRP A 334 16.13 -16.37 -15.05
N ASN A 335 15.85 -16.94 -13.92
CA ASN A 335 15.13 -18.21 -13.83
C ASN A 335 13.65 -17.94 -14.08
N VAL A 336 13.15 -18.32 -15.24
CA VAL A 336 11.77 -18.03 -15.64
C VAL A 336 10.80 -18.89 -14.83
N PRO A 337 9.83 -18.31 -14.12
CA PRO A 337 8.76 -19.08 -13.49
C PRO A 337 8.01 -19.93 -14.52
N SER A 338 7.62 -21.16 -14.16
CA SER A 338 6.93 -22.07 -15.09
C SER A 338 5.67 -21.48 -15.68
N THR A 339 4.89 -20.76 -14.86
CA THR A 339 3.68 -20.07 -15.29
C THR A 339 3.92 -19.03 -16.38
N ILE A 340 5.03 -18.28 -16.32
CA ILE A 340 5.43 -17.31 -17.33
C ILE A 340 5.97 -18.04 -18.57
N ALA A 341 6.78 -19.07 -18.37
CA ALA A 341 7.31 -19.86 -19.48
C ALA A 341 6.18 -20.47 -20.33
N GLU A 342 5.18 -21.06 -19.69
CA GLU A 342 4.02 -21.67 -20.33
C GLU A 342 3.09 -20.66 -21.00
N LYS A 343 2.84 -19.52 -20.37
CA LYS A 343 1.91 -18.51 -20.91
C LYS A 343 2.52 -17.66 -22.00
N GLU A 344 3.83 -17.36 -21.95
CA GLU A 344 4.43 -16.35 -22.81
C GLU A 344 5.55 -16.89 -23.72
N TYR A 345 6.44 -17.75 -23.21
CA TYR A 345 7.65 -18.11 -23.93
C TYR A 345 7.49 -19.37 -24.79
N TYR A 346 6.85 -20.41 -24.29
CA TYR A 346 6.63 -21.63 -25.08
C TYR A 346 5.70 -21.40 -26.27
N PRO A 347 4.63 -20.61 -26.19
CA PRO A 347 3.85 -20.24 -27.37
C PRO A 347 4.65 -19.45 -28.42
N LYS A 348 5.57 -18.57 -28.00
CA LYS A 348 6.45 -17.83 -28.92
C LYS A 348 7.45 -18.77 -29.63
N GLU A 349 8.03 -19.73 -28.89
CA GLU A 349 8.91 -20.75 -29.48
C GLU A 349 8.16 -21.66 -30.47
N ALA A 350 6.94 -22.04 -30.14
CA ALA A 350 6.09 -22.84 -31.02
C ALA A 350 5.71 -22.09 -32.30
N ALA A 351 5.41 -20.79 -32.20
CA ALA A 351 5.09 -19.94 -33.35
C ALA A 351 6.33 -19.55 -34.18
N HIS A 352 7.48 -19.40 -33.53
CA HIS A 352 8.74 -18.99 -34.13
C HIS A 352 9.88 -19.85 -33.59
N PRO A 353 10.13 -21.06 -34.16
CA PRO A 353 11.18 -21.94 -33.72
C PRO A 353 12.57 -21.26 -33.68
N GLY A 354 13.26 -21.40 -32.56
CA GLY A 354 14.53 -20.71 -32.31
C GLY A 354 14.38 -19.37 -31.58
N TYR A 355 13.16 -18.93 -31.28
CA TYR A 355 12.90 -17.69 -30.53
C TYR A 355 13.64 -17.66 -29.19
N LEU A 356 13.56 -18.74 -28.41
CA LEU A 356 14.21 -18.83 -27.10
C LEU A 356 15.72 -18.64 -27.22
N ALA A 357 16.37 -19.41 -28.13
CA ALA A 357 17.81 -19.33 -28.32
C ALA A 357 18.27 -17.93 -28.77
N ALA A 358 17.54 -17.30 -29.70
CA ALA A 358 17.83 -15.95 -30.21
C ALA A 358 17.71 -14.87 -29.13
N HIS A 359 16.87 -15.09 -28.10
CA HIS A 359 16.67 -14.17 -26.97
C HIS A 359 17.46 -14.56 -25.71
N GLY A 360 18.47 -15.44 -25.85
CA GLY A 360 19.38 -15.81 -24.77
C GLY A 360 18.79 -16.79 -23.74
N PHE A 361 17.68 -17.44 -24.06
CA PHE A 361 17.10 -18.47 -23.21
C PHE A 361 17.77 -19.82 -23.43
N ARG A 362 17.86 -20.60 -22.36
CA ARG A 362 18.34 -22.00 -22.37
C ARG A 362 17.56 -22.81 -21.35
N PHE A 363 17.51 -24.09 -21.56
CA PHE A 363 17.06 -25.03 -20.54
C PHE A 363 18.24 -25.41 -19.63
N ILE A 364 18.00 -25.40 -18.34
CA ILE A 364 18.95 -25.91 -17.35
C ILE A 364 18.30 -27.02 -16.55
N ASP A 365 19.08 -28.06 -16.26
CA ASP A 365 18.63 -29.17 -15.43
C ASP A 365 18.52 -28.69 -13.97
N THR A 366 17.54 -29.20 -13.26
CA THR A 366 17.30 -28.89 -11.85
C THR A 366 17.71 -30.09 -10.98
N PRO A 367 18.10 -29.90 -9.71
CA PRO A 367 18.57 -30.98 -8.84
C PRO A 367 17.56 -32.11 -8.64
N ASP A 368 16.28 -31.84 -8.82
CA ASP A 368 15.17 -32.82 -8.77
C ASP A 368 14.96 -33.59 -10.07
N GLY A 369 15.86 -33.44 -11.05
CA GLY A 369 15.80 -34.12 -12.36
C GLY A 369 14.86 -33.45 -13.37
N GLY A 370 14.26 -32.32 -13.03
CA GLY A 370 13.47 -31.52 -13.94
C GLY A 370 14.31 -30.61 -14.83
N ARG A 371 13.63 -29.81 -15.65
CA ARG A 371 14.25 -28.75 -16.47
C ARG A 371 13.50 -27.46 -16.31
N ARG A 372 14.23 -26.34 -16.21
CA ARG A 372 13.62 -24.99 -16.18
C ARG A 372 14.21 -24.11 -17.27
N LEU A 373 13.40 -23.15 -17.71
CA LEU A 373 13.82 -22.12 -18.62
C LEU A 373 14.63 -21.05 -17.86
N GLN A 374 15.78 -20.68 -18.39
CA GLN A 374 16.61 -19.60 -17.85
C GLN A 374 17.04 -18.67 -18.97
N GLN A 375 16.90 -17.37 -18.76
CA GLN A 375 17.53 -16.36 -19.61
C GLN A 375 18.92 -16.05 -19.07
N LYS A 376 19.90 -16.01 -19.95
CA LYS A 376 21.29 -15.65 -19.63
C LYS A 376 21.34 -14.21 -19.13
N SER A 377 22.32 -13.90 -18.27
CA SER A 377 22.64 -12.53 -17.87
C SER A 377 23.04 -11.67 -19.06
N GLY A 378 22.88 -10.36 -18.93
CA GLY A 378 23.29 -9.37 -19.92
C GLY A 378 22.33 -8.18 -20.00
N ALA A 379 22.76 -7.11 -20.67
CA ALA A 379 22.00 -5.85 -20.77
C ALA A 379 20.60 -5.99 -21.41
N LYS A 380 20.37 -7.08 -22.18
CA LYS A 380 19.05 -7.39 -22.79
C LYS A 380 18.24 -8.40 -21.95
N SER A 381 18.77 -8.88 -20.82
CA SER A 381 18.03 -9.75 -19.91
C SER A 381 16.84 -9.01 -19.30
N ALA A 382 15.75 -9.72 -19.06
CA ALA A 382 14.56 -9.16 -18.42
C ALA A 382 14.85 -8.55 -17.03
N LEU A 383 15.89 -9.05 -16.33
CA LEU A 383 16.35 -8.53 -15.05
C LEU A 383 17.39 -7.43 -15.15
N GLY A 384 17.76 -6.99 -16.37
CA GLY A 384 18.85 -6.06 -16.57
C GLY A 384 20.17 -6.55 -16.02
N GLN A 385 20.96 -5.68 -15.41
CA GLN A 385 22.32 -5.93 -14.97
C GLN A 385 22.48 -6.05 -13.45
N ILE A 386 21.43 -5.68 -12.67
CA ILE A 386 21.49 -5.70 -11.20
C ILE A 386 20.17 -6.13 -10.60
N LYS A 387 20.22 -6.90 -9.52
CA LYS A 387 19.07 -7.41 -8.77
C LYS A 387 19.36 -7.28 -7.27
N PHE A 388 18.37 -6.87 -6.51
CA PHE A 388 18.38 -6.76 -5.04
C PHE A 388 17.52 -7.88 -4.46
N ASP A 389 18.15 -8.83 -3.80
CA ASP A 389 17.47 -9.99 -3.22
C ASP A 389 17.07 -9.73 -1.76
N PHE A 390 15.89 -10.20 -1.42
CA PHE A 390 15.38 -10.24 -0.06
C PHE A 390 14.51 -11.49 0.16
N PRO A 391 14.60 -12.14 1.33
CA PRO A 391 13.83 -13.34 1.64
C PRO A 391 12.32 -13.06 1.64
N ASN A 392 11.55 -13.84 0.87
CA ASN A 392 10.10 -13.78 0.87
C ASN A 392 9.48 -15.03 0.20
N PRO A 393 8.21 -15.40 0.56
CA PRO A 393 7.56 -16.57 0.01
C PRO A 393 7.03 -16.42 -1.43
N PHE A 394 7.10 -15.21 -2.01
CA PHE A 394 6.55 -14.88 -3.33
C PHE A 394 7.60 -14.88 -4.44
N ALA A 395 8.87 -15.06 -4.08
CA ALA A 395 10.00 -14.96 -5.01
C ALA A 395 10.06 -13.62 -5.77
N VAL A 396 9.62 -12.52 -5.13
CA VAL A 396 9.73 -11.16 -5.67
C VAL A 396 11.03 -10.51 -5.21
N TYR A 397 11.52 -9.56 -6.00
CA TYR A 397 12.75 -8.80 -5.76
C TYR A 397 12.67 -7.44 -6.47
N LEU A 398 13.61 -6.54 -6.16
CA LEU A 398 13.82 -5.33 -6.94
C LEU A 398 14.91 -5.60 -7.99
N HIS A 399 14.79 -5.01 -9.19
CA HIS A 399 15.77 -5.26 -10.25
C HIS A 399 15.81 -4.16 -11.32
N ASP A 400 16.88 -4.17 -12.08
CA ASP A 400 17.05 -3.42 -13.31
C ASP A 400 16.15 -3.93 -14.45
N THR A 401 16.09 -3.22 -15.54
CA THR A 401 15.33 -3.62 -16.73
C THR A 401 15.89 -2.94 -18.00
N PRO A 402 15.92 -3.64 -19.14
CA PRO A 402 16.19 -3.01 -20.43
C PRO A 402 15.04 -2.13 -20.95
N SER A 403 13.87 -2.21 -20.31
CA SER A 403 12.64 -1.54 -20.76
C SER A 403 12.42 -0.19 -20.05
N HIS A 404 13.41 0.72 -20.10
CA HIS A 404 13.35 2.03 -19.44
C HIS A 404 12.18 2.92 -19.89
N LYS A 405 11.63 2.68 -21.10
CA LYS A 405 10.48 3.45 -21.61
C LYS A 405 9.24 3.36 -20.69
N ALA A 406 9.11 2.29 -19.93
CA ALA A 406 8.00 2.11 -19.00
C ALA A 406 7.95 3.20 -17.93
N PHE A 407 9.10 3.71 -17.50
CA PHE A 407 9.18 4.75 -16.47
C PHE A 407 8.67 6.12 -16.94
N GLY A 408 8.63 6.36 -18.24
CA GLY A 408 8.07 7.59 -18.82
C GLY A 408 6.56 7.55 -19.05
N GLN A 409 5.85 6.55 -18.54
CA GLN A 409 4.41 6.38 -18.70
C GLN A 409 3.66 6.61 -17.40
N ASP A 410 2.42 7.10 -17.47
CA ASP A 410 1.55 7.27 -16.30
C ASP A 410 1.21 5.92 -15.65
N ALA A 411 0.87 4.89 -16.46
CA ALA A 411 0.63 3.53 -16.01
C ALA A 411 1.95 2.73 -16.06
N ARG A 412 2.50 2.41 -14.87
CA ARG A 412 3.78 1.69 -14.73
C ARG A 412 3.63 0.27 -14.16
N ASP A 413 2.43 -0.19 -13.94
CA ASP A 413 2.06 -1.53 -13.47
C ASP A 413 2.17 -2.57 -14.61
N VAL A 414 3.42 -2.93 -14.97
CA VAL A 414 3.71 -3.68 -16.21
C VAL A 414 4.55 -4.95 -16.00
N SER A 415 4.96 -5.25 -14.75
CA SER A 415 5.79 -6.43 -14.46
C SER A 415 4.95 -7.68 -14.17
N HIS A 416 5.61 -8.80 -13.91
CA HIS A 416 5.01 -10.05 -13.45
C HIS A 416 5.12 -10.23 -11.92
N GLY A 417 5.05 -9.14 -11.17
CA GLY A 417 5.06 -9.13 -9.71
C GLY A 417 6.35 -8.61 -9.08
N CYS A 418 7.52 -8.79 -9.70
CA CYS A 418 8.75 -8.14 -9.26
C CYS A 418 8.73 -6.64 -9.55
N VAL A 419 9.53 -5.86 -8.86
CA VAL A 419 9.56 -4.40 -9.02
C VAL A 419 10.80 -3.98 -9.80
N ARG A 420 10.57 -3.35 -10.98
CA ARG A 420 11.64 -2.75 -11.77
C ARG A 420 11.97 -1.37 -11.23
N LEU A 421 13.24 -1.00 -11.20
CA LEU A 421 13.72 0.30 -10.75
C LEU A 421 14.25 1.12 -11.91
N GLU A 422 13.97 2.43 -11.90
CA GLU A 422 14.42 3.37 -12.92
C GLU A 422 15.94 3.59 -12.88
N ARG A 423 16.53 3.70 -11.69
CA ARG A 423 17.94 3.99 -11.43
C ARG A 423 18.54 3.00 -10.41
N PRO A 424 18.62 1.71 -10.77
CA PRO A 424 19.04 0.69 -9.80
C PRO A 424 20.49 0.83 -9.37
N PHE A 425 21.37 1.41 -10.20
CA PHE A 425 22.75 1.67 -9.84
C PHE A 425 22.88 2.73 -8.75
N ASP A 426 22.04 3.78 -8.79
CA ASP A 426 22.01 4.79 -7.72
C ASP A 426 21.64 4.14 -6.37
N LEU A 427 20.73 3.16 -6.38
CA LEU A 427 20.39 2.41 -5.19
C LEU A 427 21.57 1.53 -4.72
N ALA A 428 22.27 0.86 -5.63
CA ALA A 428 23.43 0.06 -5.27
C ALA A 428 24.53 0.92 -4.64
N ASP A 429 24.84 2.07 -5.23
CA ASP A 429 25.83 3.01 -4.71
C ASP A 429 25.48 3.47 -3.29
N LYS A 430 24.19 3.69 -3.02
CA LYS A 430 23.71 4.03 -1.67
C LYS A 430 23.89 2.88 -0.68
N LEU A 431 23.54 1.67 -1.08
CA LEU A 431 23.63 0.48 -0.22
C LEU A 431 25.06 0.09 0.11
N PHE A 432 26.02 0.45 -0.75
CA PHE A 432 27.45 0.24 -0.54
C PHE A 432 28.18 1.48 -0.01
N THR A 433 27.46 2.53 0.39
CA THR A 433 28.11 3.72 0.95
C THR A 433 28.98 3.35 2.14
N GLY A 434 30.30 3.68 2.04
CA GLY A 434 31.30 3.35 3.05
C GLY A 434 31.93 1.95 2.92
N ASP A 435 31.55 1.17 1.93
CA ASP A 435 32.24 -0.09 1.57
C ASP A 435 33.46 0.22 0.71
N GLU A 436 34.66 -0.13 1.21
CA GLU A 436 35.92 0.12 0.48
C GLU A 436 36.12 -0.84 -0.70
N THR A 437 35.41 -1.99 -0.71
CA THR A 437 35.53 -3.02 -1.74
C THR A 437 34.58 -2.76 -2.91
N TRP A 438 33.34 -2.35 -2.61
CA TRP A 438 32.27 -2.19 -3.59
C TRP A 438 31.98 -0.72 -3.88
N THR A 439 32.99 -0.05 -4.43
CA THR A 439 32.84 1.31 -4.94
C THR A 439 31.99 1.35 -6.21
N PRO A 440 31.41 2.51 -6.61
CA PRO A 440 30.67 2.66 -7.87
C PRO A 440 31.46 2.15 -9.09
N ASP A 441 32.76 2.48 -9.19
CA ASP A 441 33.63 2.02 -10.29
C ASP A 441 33.76 0.49 -10.27
N ARG A 442 33.96 -0.12 -9.10
CA ARG A 442 34.06 -1.57 -8.94
C ARG A 442 32.77 -2.29 -9.34
N ILE A 443 31.60 -1.70 -9.04
CA ILE A 443 30.30 -2.24 -9.47
C ILE A 443 30.21 -2.21 -10.99
N GLN A 444 30.59 -1.10 -11.63
CA GLN A 444 30.58 -0.98 -13.07
C GLN A 444 31.55 -1.98 -13.76
N ASP A 445 32.76 -2.13 -13.22
CA ASP A 445 33.73 -3.12 -13.71
C ASP A 445 33.17 -4.54 -13.63
N ALA A 446 32.56 -4.92 -12.51
CA ALA A 446 31.96 -6.23 -12.31
C ALA A 446 30.77 -6.47 -13.24
N VAL A 447 30.00 -5.42 -13.55
CA VAL A 447 28.92 -5.50 -14.54
C VAL A 447 29.49 -5.71 -15.94
N GLN A 448 30.55 -4.99 -16.33
CA GLN A 448 31.20 -5.14 -17.64
C GLN A 448 31.87 -6.50 -17.82
N ASP A 449 32.39 -7.12 -16.76
CA ASP A 449 32.96 -8.50 -16.80
C ASP A 449 31.88 -9.54 -17.19
N GLY A 450 30.60 -9.22 -17.06
CA GLY A 450 29.49 -10.05 -17.50
C GLY A 450 29.25 -11.32 -16.67
N LYS A 451 30.08 -11.59 -15.65
CA LYS A 451 29.91 -12.73 -14.75
C LYS A 451 28.88 -12.46 -13.68
N THR A 452 28.04 -13.44 -13.42
CA THR A 452 27.12 -13.35 -12.28
C THR A 452 27.90 -13.36 -10.96
N GLN A 453 27.72 -12.32 -10.14
CA GLN A 453 28.30 -12.20 -8.81
C GLN A 453 27.21 -11.86 -7.81
N ARG A 454 27.17 -12.60 -6.68
CA ARG A 454 26.32 -12.26 -5.52
C ARG A 454 27.18 -11.61 -4.46
N VAL A 455 26.78 -10.44 -4.05
CA VAL A 455 27.47 -9.65 -3.02
C VAL A 455 26.53 -9.52 -1.83
N GLN A 456 26.95 -9.96 -0.66
CA GLN A 456 26.20 -9.79 0.58
C GLN A 456 26.40 -8.38 1.10
N LEU A 457 25.32 -7.78 1.59
CA LEU A 457 25.41 -6.50 2.30
C LEU A 457 25.88 -6.74 3.74
N GLU A 458 26.86 -5.99 4.19
CA GLU A 458 27.29 -6.03 5.60
C GLU A 458 26.14 -5.64 6.56
N ARG A 459 25.33 -4.71 6.13
CA ARG A 459 24.12 -4.25 6.83
C ARG A 459 22.92 -4.43 5.94
N PRO A 460 22.10 -5.48 6.19
CA PRO A 460 20.87 -5.67 5.44
C PRO A 460 19.95 -4.46 5.55
N MET A 461 19.38 -4.03 4.42
CA MET A 461 18.52 -2.84 4.33
C MET A 461 17.05 -3.24 4.40
N PRO A 462 16.30 -2.77 5.43
CA PRO A 462 14.86 -3.00 5.51
C PRO A 462 14.12 -2.52 4.27
N VAL A 463 13.22 -3.35 3.74
CA VAL A 463 12.40 -3.05 2.57
C VAL A 463 10.93 -3.33 2.87
N PHE A 464 10.09 -2.36 2.54
CA PHE A 464 8.64 -2.40 2.71
C PHE A 464 8.00 -2.27 1.34
N LEU A 465 7.22 -3.28 0.92
CA LEU A 465 6.37 -3.21 -0.26
C LEU A 465 4.95 -2.88 0.23
N MET A 466 4.51 -1.66 0.00
CA MET A 466 3.28 -1.08 0.55
C MET A 466 2.33 -0.68 -0.56
N TYR A 467 1.07 -0.43 -0.19
CA TYR A 467 0.04 -0.02 -1.14
C TYR A 467 -0.74 1.17 -0.61
N TRP A 468 -0.19 2.37 -0.81
CA TRP A 468 -0.85 3.59 -0.40
C TRP A 468 -1.44 4.31 -1.61
N THR A 469 -2.76 4.28 -1.70
CA THR A 469 -3.53 5.02 -2.70
C THR A 469 -3.83 6.45 -2.25
N VAL A 470 -3.63 6.75 -0.97
CA VAL A 470 -3.65 8.11 -0.41
C VAL A 470 -2.51 8.27 0.57
N TYR A 471 -1.75 9.34 0.43
CA TYR A 471 -0.75 9.73 1.41
C TYR A 471 -0.62 11.26 1.50
N PRO A 472 -0.35 11.81 2.69
CA PRO A 472 -0.19 13.23 2.86
C PRO A 472 1.22 13.69 2.46
N ASP A 473 1.32 14.88 1.85
CA ASP A 473 2.58 15.59 1.75
C ASP A 473 2.95 16.23 3.12
N VAL A 474 4.12 16.85 3.19
CA VAL A 474 4.63 17.51 4.41
C VAL A 474 3.74 18.66 4.91
N LYS A 475 2.84 19.18 4.07
CA LYS A 475 1.87 20.25 4.39
C LYS A 475 0.48 19.69 4.71
N GLY A 476 0.32 18.37 4.76
CA GLY A 476 -0.95 17.70 5.03
C GLY A 476 -1.94 17.68 3.87
N ARG A 477 -1.50 17.98 2.65
CA ARG A 477 -2.33 17.84 1.46
C ARG A 477 -2.28 16.41 0.97
N MET A 478 -3.42 15.92 0.48
CA MET A 478 -3.54 14.51 0.08
C MET A 478 -3.10 14.29 -1.36
N ASP A 479 -2.18 13.39 -1.55
CA ASP A 479 -1.81 12.84 -2.84
C ASP A 479 -2.60 11.55 -3.05
N PHE A 480 -3.34 11.47 -4.16
CA PHE A 480 -4.14 10.31 -4.51
C PHE A 480 -3.49 9.52 -5.64
N ARG A 481 -3.65 8.21 -5.60
CA ARG A 481 -3.23 7.29 -6.67
C ARG A 481 -4.40 6.39 -7.04
N ASN A 482 -4.36 5.86 -8.24
CA ASN A 482 -5.36 4.88 -8.68
C ASN A 482 -5.21 3.59 -7.88
N ASP A 483 -6.34 2.97 -7.55
CA ASP A 483 -6.40 1.64 -6.94
C ASP A 483 -6.22 0.56 -8.03
N ILE A 484 -4.97 0.41 -8.52
CA ILE A 484 -4.62 -0.42 -9.68
C ILE A 484 -4.94 -1.91 -9.49
N TYR A 485 -5.11 -2.36 -8.23
CA TYR A 485 -5.40 -3.76 -7.87
C TYR A 485 -6.79 -3.96 -7.25
N ASP A 486 -7.62 -2.92 -7.18
CA ASP A 486 -8.92 -2.92 -6.48
C ASP A 486 -8.81 -3.28 -4.99
N TRP A 487 -7.65 -3.03 -4.38
CA TRP A 487 -7.38 -3.42 -2.99
C TRP A 487 -8.04 -2.50 -1.96
N ASP A 488 -8.41 -1.28 -2.31
CA ASP A 488 -9.20 -0.42 -1.42
C ASP A 488 -10.60 -1.00 -1.24
N SER A 489 -11.26 -1.37 -2.34
CA SER A 489 -12.58 -1.99 -2.31
C SER A 489 -12.56 -3.34 -1.60
N GLN A 490 -11.54 -4.17 -1.89
CA GLN A 490 -11.37 -5.46 -1.22
C GLN A 490 -11.17 -5.29 0.30
N LEU A 491 -10.33 -4.35 0.72
CA LEU A 491 -10.07 -4.06 2.14
C LEU A 491 -11.34 -3.59 2.85
N LEU A 492 -12.06 -2.66 2.27
CA LEU A 492 -13.32 -2.17 2.86
C LEU A 492 -14.36 -3.28 2.98
N GLY A 493 -14.41 -4.20 2.01
CA GLY A 493 -15.24 -5.41 2.08
C GLY A 493 -14.84 -6.34 3.23
N LEU A 494 -13.55 -6.60 3.41
CA LEU A 494 -13.02 -7.41 4.53
C LEU A 494 -13.33 -6.78 5.89
N ILE A 495 -13.15 -5.48 6.03
CA ILE A 495 -13.50 -4.73 7.25
C ILE A 495 -15.02 -4.83 7.54
N ALA A 496 -15.85 -4.74 6.50
CA ALA A 496 -17.30 -4.86 6.66
C ALA A 496 -17.74 -6.25 7.09
N ALA A 497 -17.03 -7.29 6.67
CA ALA A 497 -17.30 -8.69 7.02
C ALA A 497 -16.76 -9.09 8.40
N SER A 498 -15.81 -8.36 8.97
CA SER A 498 -15.16 -8.63 10.27
C SER A 498 -16.01 -8.13 11.45
N ARG A 499 -17.21 -8.67 11.63
CA ARG A 499 -18.16 -8.28 12.71
C ARG A 499 -18.09 -9.21 13.90
#